data_21d4efa43bbd3abe1005799bc2abbd86
#
_entry.id   21d4efa43bbd3abe1005799bc2abbd86
#
_cell.length_a   1.000
_cell.length_b   1.000
_cell.length_c   1.000
_cell.angle_alpha   90.00
_cell.angle_beta   90.00
_cell.angle_gamma   90.00
#
_symmetry.space_group_name_H-M   'P 1'
#
loop_
_entity.id
_entity.type
_entity.pdbx_description
1 polymer ?
#
loop_
_entity_poly.entity_id
_entity_poly.type
_entity_poly.pdbx_seq_one_letter_code
_entity_poly.pdbx_strand_id
1 'polypeptide(L)'
;MLAAPTLAAILLTGLAYGKAGFRELLSRLLRWRVGIRWYAVALLIAPLTMLAVLLTLSLVSPAFRPLLFVEEDPFGLLLFSVVVGLWVGIFEELGWMGFAVPTLLGRRSGVLGTGLIVGFLYAAWSFLIVYLSQASDPTPGTLPMVIFLAVSLFT
;
A
#
# COMPACT_ATOMS: atom_id res chain seq x y z
N MET A 1 1.37 -11.23 -9.14
CA MET A 1 1.41 -11.16 -7.68
C MET A 1 0.54 -10.04 -7.10
N LEU A 2 0.47 -8.85 -7.69
CA LEU A 2 -0.32 -7.69 -7.20
C LEU A 2 -1.81 -7.98 -6.95
N ALA A 3 -2.44 -8.85 -7.74
CA ALA A 3 -3.86 -9.16 -7.59
C ALA A 3 -4.19 -10.20 -6.48
N ALA A 4 -3.19 -10.78 -5.81
CA ALA A 4 -3.43 -11.84 -4.84
C ALA A 4 -4.25 -11.38 -3.61
N PRO A 5 -4.02 -10.20 -3.00
CA PRO A 5 -4.85 -9.70 -1.92
C PRO A 5 -6.31 -9.52 -2.33
N THR A 6 -6.55 -8.98 -3.52
CA THR A 6 -7.91 -8.81 -4.07
C THR A 6 -8.59 -10.14 -4.36
N LEU A 7 -7.89 -11.10 -4.96
CA LEU A 7 -8.44 -12.43 -5.20
C LEU A 7 -8.78 -13.13 -3.89
N ALA A 8 -7.90 -13.05 -2.90
CA ALA A 8 -8.15 -13.58 -1.57
C ALA A 8 -9.39 -12.91 -0.92
N ALA A 9 -9.50 -11.58 -1.01
CA ALA A 9 -10.66 -10.86 -0.49
C ALA A 9 -11.97 -11.26 -1.16
N ILE A 10 -11.98 -11.41 -2.48
CA ILE A 10 -13.14 -11.85 -3.24
C ILE A 10 -13.55 -13.27 -2.81
N LEU A 11 -12.59 -14.20 -2.77
CA LEU A 11 -12.85 -15.59 -2.36
C LEU A 11 -13.35 -15.66 -0.91
N LEU A 12 -12.67 -15.00 0.03
CA LEU A 12 -13.03 -15.01 1.44
C LEU A 12 -14.37 -14.31 1.68
N THR A 13 -14.67 -13.23 0.98
CA THR A 13 -15.98 -12.55 1.05
C THR A 13 -17.08 -13.49 0.56
N GLY A 14 -16.86 -14.19 -0.55
CA GLY A 14 -17.79 -15.17 -1.10
C GLY A 14 -18.04 -16.33 -0.14
N LEU A 15 -16.98 -16.90 0.44
CA LEU A 15 -17.07 -18.05 1.33
C LEU A 15 -17.67 -17.68 2.70
N ALA A 16 -17.30 -16.52 3.27
CA ALA A 16 -17.70 -16.13 4.62
C ALA A 16 -19.06 -15.43 4.66
N TYR A 17 -19.39 -14.62 3.66
CA TYR A 17 -20.55 -13.71 3.69
C TYR A 17 -21.46 -13.83 2.47
N GLY A 18 -21.08 -14.60 1.45
CA GLY A 18 -21.87 -14.82 0.23
C GLY A 18 -22.24 -13.53 -0.51
N LYS A 19 -23.45 -13.52 -1.10
CA LYS A 19 -23.94 -12.37 -1.87
C LYS A 19 -24.09 -11.08 -1.04
N ALA A 20 -24.38 -11.19 0.25
CA ALA A 20 -24.51 -10.03 1.14
C ALA A 20 -23.16 -9.35 1.34
N GLY A 21 -22.09 -10.12 1.49
CA GLY A 21 -20.73 -9.59 1.61
C GLY A 21 -20.27 -8.85 0.34
N PHE A 22 -20.59 -9.37 -0.84
CA PHE A 22 -20.27 -8.68 -2.09
C PHE A 22 -21.03 -7.35 -2.25
N ARG A 23 -22.31 -7.33 -1.86
CA ARG A 23 -23.10 -6.09 -1.89
C ARG A 23 -22.50 -5.03 -0.95
N GLU A 24 -22.07 -5.44 0.24
CA GLU A 24 -21.44 -4.57 1.21
C GLU A 24 -20.08 -4.06 0.71
N LEU A 25 -19.23 -4.95 0.18
CA LEU A 25 -17.94 -4.59 -0.43
C LEU A 25 -18.13 -3.55 -1.54
N LEU A 26 -19.06 -3.81 -2.46
CA LEU A 26 -19.36 -2.91 -3.56
C LEU A 26 -19.91 -1.56 -3.07
N SER A 27 -20.78 -1.56 -2.05
CA SER A 27 -21.32 -0.34 -1.47
C SER A 27 -20.25 0.57 -0.86
N ARG A 28 -19.20 -0.03 -0.28
CA ARG A 28 -18.04 0.70 0.26
C ARG A 28 -17.18 1.27 -0.85
N LEU A 29 -16.88 0.49 -1.88
CA LEU A 29 -16.09 0.93 -3.04
C LEU A 29 -16.76 2.09 -3.80
N LEU A 30 -18.08 2.07 -3.90
CA LEU A 30 -18.84 3.11 -4.58
C LEU A 30 -19.10 4.35 -3.71
N ARG A 31 -18.62 4.36 -2.47
CA ARG A 31 -18.76 5.51 -1.55
C ARG A 31 -17.68 6.56 -1.82
N TRP A 32 -17.71 7.18 -2.98
CA TRP A 32 -16.76 8.24 -3.39
C TRP A 32 -17.13 9.64 -2.89
N ARG A 33 -18.37 9.85 -2.41
CA ARG A 33 -18.82 11.16 -1.89
C ARG A 33 -18.36 11.35 -0.45
N VAL A 34 -17.06 11.59 -0.29
CA VAL A 34 -16.46 11.99 0.99
C VAL A 34 -16.04 13.46 0.92
N GLY A 35 -15.90 14.11 2.07
CA GLY A 35 -15.50 15.53 2.12
C GLY A 35 -14.12 15.74 1.48
N ILE A 36 -13.94 16.86 0.77
CA ILE A 36 -12.69 17.22 0.06
C ILE A 36 -11.44 17.13 0.95
N ARG A 37 -11.58 17.36 2.25
CA ARG A 37 -10.50 17.24 3.24
C ARG A 37 -9.91 15.85 3.28
N TRP A 38 -10.73 14.82 3.15
CA TRP A 38 -10.26 13.43 3.18
C TRP A 38 -9.49 13.05 1.92
N TYR A 39 -9.88 13.61 0.76
CA TYR A 39 -9.09 13.47 -0.45
C TYR A 39 -7.74 14.18 -0.34
N ALA A 40 -7.71 15.39 0.24
CA ALA A 40 -6.45 16.10 0.47
C ALA A 40 -5.53 15.32 1.44
N VAL A 41 -6.08 14.78 2.52
CA VAL A 41 -5.34 13.92 3.46
C VAL A 41 -4.76 12.69 2.74
N ALA A 42 -5.59 11.95 2.00
CA ALA A 42 -5.16 10.74 1.31
C ALA A 42 -4.10 11.00 0.23
N LEU A 43 -4.24 12.11 -0.52
CA LEU A 43 -3.32 12.45 -1.61
C LEU A 43 -2.03 13.10 -1.15
N LEU A 44 -2.01 13.75 0.01
CA LEU A 44 -0.85 14.52 0.46
C LEU A 44 -0.04 13.83 1.56
N ILE A 45 -0.70 13.13 2.51
CA ILE A 45 0.04 12.58 3.66
C ILE A 45 1.07 11.54 3.21
N ALA A 46 0.69 10.55 2.43
CA ALA A 46 1.62 9.50 2.01
C ALA A 46 2.79 10.04 1.17
N PRO A 47 2.58 10.84 0.09
CA PRO A 47 3.68 11.42 -0.67
C PRO A 47 4.58 12.35 0.15
N LEU A 48 3.99 13.18 1.02
CA LEU A 48 4.78 14.10 1.85
C LEU A 48 5.61 13.35 2.91
N THR A 49 5.04 12.32 3.51
CA THR A 49 5.78 11.47 4.47
C THR A 49 6.93 10.76 3.77
N MET A 50 6.68 10.16 2.60
CA MET A 50 7.72 9.49 1.82
C MET A 50 8.81 10.47 1.39
N LEU A 51 8.43 11.65 0.91
CA LEU A 51 9.38 12.70 0.54
C LEU A 51 10.23 13.14 1.73
N ALA A 52 9.62 13.36 2.89
CA ALA A 52 10.33 13.76 4.11
C ALA A 52 11.33 12.66 4.54
N VAL A 53 10.95 11.40 4.50
CA VAL A 53 11.83 10.27 4.81
C VAL A 53 12.99 10.20 3.83
N LEU A 54 12.74 10.25 2.52
CA LEU A 54 13.78 10.21 1.50
C LEU A 54 14.74 11.39 1.59
N LEU A 55 14.25 12.61 1.81
CA LEU A 55 15.08 13.78 2.00
C LEU A 55 15.96 13.64 3.24
N THR A 56 15.42 13.14 4.35
CA THR A 56 16.20 12.91 5.57
C THR A 56 17.30 11.87 5.33
N LEU A 57 16.97 10.77 4.67
CA LEU A 57 17.94 9.71 4.35
C LEU A 57 18.97 10.17 3.32
N SER A 58 18.62 11.07 2.42
CA SER A 58 19.55 11.64 1.44
C SER A 58 20.69 12.45 2.07
N LEU A 59 20.52 12.92 3.32
CA LEU A 59 21.58 13.55 4.09
C LEU A 59 22.66 12.54 4.52
N VAL A 60 22.28 11.27 4.64
CA VAL A 60 23.21 10.18 5.02
C VAL A 60 23.84 9.54 3.77
N SER A 61 23.05 9.36 2.71
CA SER A 61 23.51 8.74 1.47
C SER A 61 22.80 9.31 0.24
N PRO A 62 23.55 9.69 -0.82
CA PRO A 62 22.97 10.14 -2.09
C PRO A 62 22.07 9.12 -2.76
N ALA A 63 22.18 7.82 -2.41
CA ALA A 63 21.33 6.75 -2.96
C ALA A 63 19.83 6.92 -2.63
N PHE A 64 19.50 7.72 -1.60
CA PHE A 64 18.13 7.99 -1.20
C PHE A 64 17.54 9.29 -1.77
N ARG A 65 18.23 9.94 -2.71
CA ARG A 65 17.69 11.15 -3.36
C ARG A 65 16.38 10.79 -4.07
N PRO A 66 15.30 11.56 -3.83
CA PRO A 66 14.06 11.32 -4.54
C PRO A 66 14.27 11.39 -6.05
N LEU A 67 13.80 10.38 -6.79
CA LEU A 67 13.97 10.27 -8.24
C LEU A 67 13.47 11.52 -9.00
N LEU A 68 12.45 12.20 -8.47
CA LEU A 68 11.94 13.45 -9.04
C LEU A 68 13.00 14.55 -9.19
N PHE A 69 14.09 14.52 -8.42
CA PHE A 69 15.17 15.51 -8.48
C PHE A 69 16.39 15.04 -9.29
N VAL A 70 16.39 13.79 -9.72
CA VAL A 70 17.53 13.15 -10.40
C VAL A 70 17.18 12.76 -11.83
N GLU A 71 15.91 12.50 -12.08
CA GLU A 71 15.41 12.03 -13.38
C GLU A 71 15.39 13.16 -14.42
N GLU A 72 15.72 12.85 -15.66
CA GLU A 72 15.71 13.80 -16.79
C GLU A 72 14.29 14.18 -17.21
N ASP A 73 13.31 13.27 -17.03
CA ASP A 73 11.88 13.49 -17.28
C ASP A 73 11.04 13.31 -16.00
N PRO A 74 11.03 14.29 -15.09
CA PRO A 74 10.25 14.19 -13.85
C PRO A 74 8.73 14.18 -14.08
N PHE A 75 8.25 14.77 -15.19
CA PHE A 75 6.83 14.74 -15.54
C PHE A 75 6.37 13.35 -16.00
N GLY A 76 7.14 12.73 -16.88
CA GLY A 76 6.89 11.35 -17.33
C GLY A 76 6.95 10.37 -16.15
N LEU A 77 7.93 10.53 -15.25
CA LEU A 77 8.02 9.74 -14.01
C LEU A 77 6.78 9.92 -13.13
N LEU A 78 6.31 11.15 -12.94
CA LEU A 78 5.13 11.45 -12.13
C LEU A 78 3.88 10.79 -12.74
N LEU A 79 3.67 10.95 -14.05
CA LEU A 79 2.54 10.36 -14.75
C LEU A 79 2.55 8.84 -14.67
N PHE A 80 3.71 8.22 -14.90
CA PHE A 80 3.91 6.78 -14.76
C PHE A 80 3.59 6.32 -13.33
N SER A 81 4.11 7.03 -12.33
CA SER A 81 3.89 6.71 -10.92
C SER A 81 2.40 6.79 -10.52
N VAL A 82 1.67 7.79 -11.03
CA VAL A 82 0.22 7.91 -10.80
C VAL A 82 -0.53 6.73 -11.44
N VAL A 83 -0.20 6.36 -12.68
CA VAL A 83 -0.84 5.21 -13.36
C VAL A 83 -0.56 3.92 -12.61
N VAL A 84 0.69 3.67 -12.23
CA VAL A 84 1.09 2.48 -11.46
C VAL A 84 0.45 2.49 -10.08
N GLY A 85 0.44 3.63 -9.38
CA GLY A 85 -0.17 3.77 -8.07
C GLY A 85 -1.68 3.50 -8.08
N LEU A 86 -2.40 3.99 -9.11
CA LEU A 86 -3.81 3.68 -9.30
C LEU A 86 -4.04 2.19 -9.56
N TRP A 87 -3.18 1.58 -10.36
CA TRP A 87 -3.25 0.14 -10.64
C TRP A 87 -3.02 -0.68 -9.37
N VAL A 88 -1.95 -0.40 -8.65
CA VAL A 88 -1.63 -1.07 -7.37
C VAL A 88 -2.75 -0.84 -6.36
N GLY A 89 -3.22 0.40 -6.21
CA GLY A 89 -4.31 0.75 -5.31
C GLY A 89 -5.59 -0.05 -5.58
N ILE A 90 -5.98 -0.22 -6.84
CA ILE A 90 -7.16 -1.02 -7.19
C ILE A 90 -6.96 -2.49 -6.83
N PHE A 91 -5.79 -3.05 -7.12
CA PHE A 91 -5.56 -4.49 -6.99
C PHE A 91 -5.07 -4.95 -5.61
N GLU A 92 -4.46 -4.09 -4.82
CA GLU A 92 -4.00 -4.43 -3.47
C GLU A 92 -4.92 -3.90 -2.38
N GLU A 93 -5.30 -2.62 -2.44
CA GLU A 93 -6.11 -1.97 -1.41
C GLU A 93 -7.51 -2.56 -1.28
N LEU A 94 -8.06 -3.10 -2.36
CA LEU A 94 -9.35 -3.80 -2.31
C LEU A 94 -9.27 -4.99 -1.34
N GLY A 95 -8.17 -5.70 -1.31
CA GLY A 95 -7.93 -6.80 -0.40
C GLY A 95 -7.78 -6.35 1.04
N TRP A 96 -6.92 -5.39 1.27
CA TRP A 96 -6.58 -4.92 2.60
C TRP A 96 -7.69 -4.07 3.22
N MET A 97 -8.08 -2.98 2.56
CA MET A 97 -9.06 -2.03 3.07
C MET A 97 -10.51 -2.49 2.85
N GLY A 98 -10.77 -3.25 1.77
CA GLY A 98 -12.10 -3.77 1.48
C GLY A 98 -12.51 -4.94 2.36
N PHE A 99 -11.59 -5.85 2.69
CA PHE A 99 -11.89 -7.09 3.42
C PHE A 99 -11.19 -7.17 4.78
N ALA A 100 -9.85 -7.09 4.83
CA ALA A 100 -9.09 -7.37 6.05
C ALA A 100 -9.41 -6.39 7.18
N VAL A 101 -9.33 -5.09 6.91
CA VAL A 101 -9.60 -4.04 7.92
C VAL A 101 -11.03 -4.14 8.49
N PRO A 102 -12.11 -4.16 7.69
CA PRO A 102 -13.46 -4.26 8.23
C PRO A 102 -13.72 -5.54 9.01
N THR A 103 -13.15 -6.66 8.55
CA THR A 103 -13.32 -7.96 9.22
C THR A 103 -12.65 -7.98 10.60
N LEU A 104 -11.46 -7.39 10.71
CA LEU A 104 -10.73 -7.31 11.99
C LEU A 104 -11.36 -6.30 12.95
N LEU A 105 -11.80 -5.14 12.46
CA LEU A 105 -12.53 -4.16 13.28
C LEU A 105 -13.81 -4.75 13.86
N GLY A 106 -14.55 -5.56 13.08
CA GLY A 106 -15.75 -6.24 13.53
C GLY A 106 -15.50 -7.32 14.61
N ARG A 107 -14.27 -7.80 14.76
CA ARG A 107 -13.86 -8.84 15.74
C ARG A 107 -13.34 -8.32 17.08
N ARG A 108 -13.65 -7.09 17.47
CA ARG A 108 -13.21 -6.45 18.73
C ARG A 108 -11.70 -6.16 18.84
N SER A 109 -10.96 -6.24 17.76
CA SER A 109 -9.50 -5.96 17.79
C SER A 109 -9.18 -4.48 18.08
N GLY A 110 -10.17 -3.61 18.04
CA GLY A 110 -9.98 -2.17 18.15
C GLY A 110 -9.21 -1.60 16.94
N VAL A 111 -9.15 -0.28 16.86
CA VAL A 111 -8.47 0.41 15.74
C VAL A 111 -6.97 0.12 15.74
N LEU A 112 -6.32 0.24 16.91
CA LEU A 112 -4.88 0.01 17.04
C LEU A 112 -4.50 -1.45 16.75
N GLY A 113 -5.23 -2.41 17.32
CA GLY A 113 -4.97 -3.83 17.08
C GLY A 113 -5.16 -4.22 15.61
N THR A 114 -6.20 -3.68 14.96
CA THR A 114 -6.43 -3.89 13.53
C THR A 114 -5.30 -3.30 12.70
N GLY A 115 -4.86 -2.06 13.00
CA GLY A 115 -3.75 -1.42 12.30
C GLY A 115 -2.45 -2.21 12.42
N LEU A 116 -2.11 -2.68 13.63
CA LEU A 116 -0.90 -3.50 13.84
C LEU A 116 -0.95 -4.83 13.08
N ILE A 117 -2.09 -5.53 13.09
CA ILE A 117 -2.24 -6.81 12.39
C ILE A 117 -2.15 -6.60 10.88
N VAL A 118 -2.89 -5.63 10.33
CA VAL A 118 -2.90 -5.35 8.89
C VAL A 118 -1.54 -4.84 8.44
N GLY A 119 -0.92 -3.92 9.20
CA GLY A 119 0.41 -3.40 8.90
C GLY A 119 1.47 -4.51 8.89
N PHE A 120 1.44 -5.44 9.86
CA PHE A 120 2.34 -6.58 9.87
C PHE A 120 2.13 -7.51 8.66
N LEU A 121 0.87 -7.83 8.34
CA LEU A 121 0.55 -8.68 7.18
C LEU A 121 0.95 -8.00 5.86
N TYR A 122 0.71 -6.70 5.74
CA TYR A 122 1.11 -5.92 4.57
C TYR A 122 2.64 -5.86 4.42
N ALA A 123 3.36 -5.62 5.51
CA ALA A 123 4.82 -5.65 5.50
C ALA A 123 5.38 -7.03 5.12
N ALA A 124 4.81 -8.11 5.67
CA ALA A 124 5.20 -9.48 5.32
C ALA A 124 4.93 -9.79 3.84
N TRP A 125 3.79 -9.34 3.31
CA TRP A 125 3.44 -9.46 1.90
C TRP A 125 4.41 -8.70 1.00
N SER A 126 4.67 -7.44 1.32
CA SER A 126 5.61 -6.59 0.58
C SER A 126 7.03 -7.15 0.61
N PHE A 127 7.46 -7.67 1.78
CA PHE A 127 8.74 -8.36 1.91
C PHE A 127 8.83 -9.56 0.96
N LEU A 128 7.79 -10.39 0.92
CA LEU A 128 7.77 -11.57 0.05
C LEU A 128 7.89 -11.18 -1.44
N ILE A 129 7.18 -10.13 -1.86
CA ILE A 129 7.25 -9.63 -3.25
C ILE A 129 8.67 -9.16 -3.57
N VAL A 130 9.26 -8.33 -2.71
CA VAL A 130 10.62 -7.81 -2.90
C VAL A 130 11.62 -8.95 -2.91
N TYR A 131 11.54 -9.88 -1.96
CA TYR A 131 12.43 -11.03 -1.89
C TYR A 131 12.36 -11.90 -3.16
N LEU A 132 11.16 -12.20 -3.64
CA LEU A 132 10.99 -13.02 -4.85
C LEU A 132 11.42 -12.27 -6.12
N SER A 133 11.26 -10.95 -6.18
CA SER A 133 11.76 -10.17 -7.32
C SER A 133 13.28 -10.08 -7.34
N GLN A 134 13.93 -9.98 -6.19
CA GLN A 134 15.39 -9.96 -6.07
C GLN A 134 16.04 -11.32 -6.28
N ALA A 135 15.33 -12.42 -6.03
CA ALA A 135 15.82 -13.76 -6.33
C ALA A 135 16.10 -13.97 -7.84
N SER A 136 15.57 -13.08 -8.68
CA SER A 136 15.79 -13.05 -10.13
C SER A 136 16.95 -12.12 -10.54
N ASP A 137 17.50 -11.31 -9.61
CA ASP A 137 18.59 -10.35 -9.87
C ASP A 137 19.58 -10.34 -8.68
N PRO A 138 20.85 -10.77 -8.87
CA PRO A 138 21.80 -11.03 -7.78
C PRO A 138 22.48 -9.79 -7.18
N THR A 139 22.00 -8.57 -7.39
CA THR A 139 22.57 -7.37 -6.77
C THR A 139 21.85 -7.01 -5.47
N PRO A 140 22.26 -7.51 -4.29
CA PRO A 140 21.52 -7.32 -3.06
C PRO A 140 21.88 -6.00 -2.40
N GLY A 141 20.95 -5.05 -2.45
CA GLY A 141 20.89 -3.95 -1.51
C GLY A 141 20.05 -4.31 -0.29
N THR A 142 20.61 -4.92 0.72
CA THR A 142 19.87 -5.27 1.96
C THR A 142 19.34 -4.04 2.69
N LEU A 143 20.01 -2.91 2.58
CA LEU A 143 19.63 -1.66 3.24
C LEU A 143 18.32 -1.04 2.68
N PRO A 144 18.13 -0.91 1.36
CA PRO A 144 16.86 -0.45 0.78
C PRO A 144 15.67 -1.31 1.18
N MET A 145 15.86 -2.62 1.32
CA MET A 145 14.83 -3.56 1.71
C MET A 145 14.37 -3.37 3.16
N VAL A 146 15.30 -3.16 4.09
CA VAL A 146 14.97 -2.89 5.50
C VAL A 146 14.21 -1.58 5.64
N ILE A 147 14.61 -0.54 4.91
CA ILE A 147 13.94 0.76 4.91
C ILE A 147 12.55 0.66 4.29
N PHE A 148 12.40 -0.05 3.16
CA PHE A 148 11.11 -0.30 2.55
C PHE A 148 10.15 -1.01 3.50
N LEU A 149 10.63 -2.04 4.22
CA LEU A 149 9.84 -2.75 5.23
C LEU A 149 9.46 -1.84 6.40
N ALA A 150 10.38 -1.03 6.90
CA ALA A 150 10.10 -0.08 7.96
C ALA A 150 9.02 0.93 7.56
N VAL A 151 9.10 1.48 6.34
CA VAL A 151 8.10 2.42 5.81
C VAL A 151 6.75 1.73 5.63
N SER A 152 6.72 0.50 5.11
CA SER A 152 5.49 -0.27 4.90
C SER A 152 4.77 -0.66 6.20
N LEU A 153 5.45 -0.63 7.34
CA LEU A 153 4.83 -0.86 8.66
C LEU A 153 4.05 0.37 9.17
N PHE A 154 4.34 1.56 8.66
CA PHE A 154 3.79 2.83 9.15
C PHE A 154 2.85 3.52 8.13
N THR A 155 2.69 2.97 6.93
CA THR A 155 1.75 3.44 5.90
C THR A 155 0.51 2.56 5.81
#